data_efa35401f27b5aa1004a80edc7240d89
#
_entry.id   efa35401f27b5aa1004a80edc7240d89
#
_cell.length_a   1.000
_cell.length_b   1.000
_cell.length_c   1.000
_cell.angle_alpha   90.00
_cell.angle_beta   90.00
_cell.angle_gamma   90.00
#
_symmetry.space_group_name_H-M   'P 1'
#
loop_
_entity.id
_entity.type
_entity.pdbx_description
1 polymer ?
#
loop_
_entity_poly.entity_id
_entity_poly.type
_entity_poly.pdbx_seq_one_letter_code
_entity_poly.pdbx_strand_id
1 'polypeptide(L)'
;MNGSLHHIEIYVEDIQKSRAFYEWLLNKLGYKLYQEWDLRFSFKLGETYIVFVEVEEKYKDYGYHRKRIGLNHLAFNVETKAMVDEITNDLINQDIGILYAGRHPFAGGSDHYAVYFEDPDRIKLEIISNEN
;
A
#
# COMPACT_ATOMS: atom_id res chain seq x y z
N MET A 1 -0.86 -19.48 -21.52
CA MET A 1 -1.18 -19.13 -20.13
C MET A 1 -0.04 -18.29 -19.56
N ASN A 2 -0.32 -17.14 -19.00
CA ASN A 2 0.73 -16.22 -18.60
C ASN A 2 0.85 -15.99 -17.07
N GLY A 3 -0.05 -16.55 -16.27
CA GLY A 3 0.05 -16.50 -14.81
C GLY A 3 0.10 -15.11 -14.19
N SER A 4 -0.53 -14.13 -14.82
CA SER A 4 -0.58 -12.77 -14.26
C SER A 4 -1.29 -12.75 -12.90
N LEU A 5 -0.96 -11.77 -12.08
CA LEU A 5 -1.58 -11.63 -10.77
C LEU A 5 -3.05 -11.22 -10.93
N HIS A 6 -3.98 -12.06 -10.48
CA HIS A 6 -5.40 -11.78 -10.56
C HIS A 6 -5.83 -10.82 -9.45
N HIS A 7 -5.58 -11.18 -8.22
CA HIS A 7 -5.88 -10.33 -7.06
C HIS A 7 -5.07 -10.74 -5.85
N ILE A 8 -5.06 -9.87 -4.84
CA ILE A 8 -4.48 -10.13 -3.52
C ILE A 8 -5.57 -9.83 -2.51
N GLU A 9 -5.70 -10.66 -1.47
CA GLU A 9 -6.57 -10.37 -0.33
C GLU A 9 -5.72 -10.17 0.91
N ILE A 10 -6.00 -9.10 1.63
CA ILE A 10 -5.24 -8.69 2.80
C ILE A 10 -6.19 -8.56 3.99
N TYR A 11 -5.87 -9.21 5.09
CA TYR A 11 -6.58 -8.98 6.34
C TYR A 11 -6.13 -7.67 6.98
N VAL A 12 -7.08 -6.93 7.52
CA VAL A 12 -6.82 -5.68 8.25
C VAL A 12 -7.51 -5.73 9.61
N GLU A 13 -7.02 -4.98 10.58
CA GLU A 13 -7.59 -4.98 11.91
C GLU A 13 -8.90 -4.19 11.98
N ASP A 14 -8.94 -3.01 11.36
CA ASP A 14 -10.09 -2.10 11.39
C ASP A 14 -10.41 -1.67 9.97
N ILE A 15 -11.53 -2.17 9.44
CA ILE A 15 -11.88 -1.95 8.04
C ILE A 15 -12.10 -0.47 7.72
N GLN A 16 -12.59 0.32 8.67
CA GLN A 16 -12.84 1.74 8.44
C GLN A 16 -11.56 2.54 8.34
N LYS A 17 -10.60 2.27 9.21
CA LYS A 17 -9.27 2.90 9.15
C LYS A 17 -8.56 2.54 7.85
N SER A 18 -8.58 1.27 7.49
CA SER A 18 -7.97 0.79 6.26
C SER A 18 -8.67 1.37 5.03
N ARG A 19 -10.01 1.49 5.07
CA ARG A 19 -10.76 2.10 3.97
C ARG A 19 -10.35 3.54 3.74
N ALA A 20 -10.26 4.34 4.80
CA ALA A 20 -9.87 5.74 4.67
C ALA A 20 -8.47 5.88 4.08
N PHE A 21 -7.52 5.07 4.55
CA PHE A 21 -6.15 5.10 4.05
C PHE A 21 -6.05 4.64 2.59
N TYR A 22 -6.57 3.46 2.29
CA TYR A 22 -6.41 2.87 0.95
C TYR A 22 -7.28 3.56 -0.10
N GLU A 23 -8.41 4.14 0.27
CA GLU A 23 -9.20 4.95 -0.66
C GLU A 23 -8.39 6.15 -1.14
N TRP A 24 -7.73 6.86 -0.22
CA TRP A 24 -6.84 7.95 -0.60
C TRP A 24 -5.70 7.46 -1.50
N LEU A 25 -4.95 6.45 -1.02
CA LEU A 25 -3.75 5.99 -1.73
C LEU A 25 -4.09 5.40 -3.08
N LEU A 26 -5.01 4.45 -3.12
CA LEU A 26 -5.29 3.69 -4.34
C LEU A 26 -5.99 4.55 -5.39
N ASN A 27 -6.87 5.48 -4.99
CA ASN A 27 -7.43 6.44 -5.93
C ASN A 27 -6.34 7.30 -6.55
N LYS A 28 -5.37 7.73 -5.75
CA LYS A 28 -4.24 8.52 -6.23
C LYS A 28 -3.39 7.73 -7.24
N LEU A 29 -3.31 6.41 -7.06
CA LEU A 29 -2.58 5.52 -7.97
C LEU A 29 -3.40 5.08 -9.18
N GLY A 30 -4.64 5.55 -9.31
CA GLY A 30 -5.48 5.23 -10.47
C GLY A 30 -6.42 4.06 -10.29
N TYR A 31 -6.41 3.41 -9.12
CA TYR A 31 -7.36 2.36 -8.80
C TYR A 31 -8.74 2.95 -8.56
N LYS A 32 -9.79 2.18 -8.81
CA LYS A 32 -11.19 2.56 -8.56
C LYS A 32 -11.84 1.54 -7.64
N LEU A 33 -12.76 2.01 -6.80
CA LEU A 33 -13.56 1.12 -5.97
C LEU A 33 -14.23 0.08 -6.86
N TYR A 34 -14.09 -1.19 -6.50
CA TYR A 34 -14.60 -2.30 -7.30
C TYR A 34 -15.77 -2.99 -6.62
N GLN A 35 -15.58 -3.47 -5.40
CA GLN A 35 -16.62 -4.15 -4.63
C GLN A 35 -16.62 -3.62 -3.20
N GLU A 36 -17.79 -3.65 -2.56
CA GLU A 36 -17.95 -3.11 -1.23
C GLU A 36 -18.98 -3.91 -0.44
N TRP A 37 -18.59 -4.36 0.74
CA TRP A 37 -19.43 -5.03 1.73
C TRP A 37 -19.12 -4.45 3.10
N ASP A 38 -19.85 -4.88 4.16
CA ASP A 38 -19.69 -4.32 5.51
C ASP A 38 -18.26 -4.42 6.04
N LEU A 39 -17.63 -5.61 5.91
CA LEU A 39 -16.30 -5.86 6.46
C LEU A 39 -15.28 -6.18 5.37
N ARG A 40 -15.51 -5.70 4.15
CA ARG A 40 -14.68 -6.03 3.01
C ARG A 40 -14.87 -5.00 1.90
N PHE A 41 -13.79 -4.61 1.25
CA PHE A 41 -13.85 -3.76 0.04
C PHE A 41 -12.68 -4.09 -0.87
N SER A 42 -12.79 -3.70 -2.13
CA SER A 42 -11.70 -3.88 -3.09
C SER A 42 -11.57 -2.69 -4.02
N PHE A 43 -10.35 -2.49 -4.50
CA PHE A 43 -9.99 -1.48 -5.50
C PHE A 43 -9.32 -2.17 -6.67
N LYS A 44 -9.61 -1.75 -7.88
CA LYS A 44 -9.18 -2.40 -9.11
C LYS A 44 -8.48 -1.42 -10.05
N LEU A 45 -7.41 -1.89 -10.68
CA LEU A 45 -6.72 -1.18 -11.75
C LEU A 45 -6.51 -2.18 -12.89
N GLY A 46 -7.08 -1.89 -14.07
CA GLY A 46 -7.06 -2.86 -15.17
C GLY A 46 -7.74 -4.15 -14.76
N GLU A 47 -7.02 -5.28 -14.87
CA GLU A 47 -7.55 -6.59 -14.55
C GLU A 47 -7.17 -7.07 -13.15
N THR A 48 -6.34 -6.31 -12.42
CA THR A 48 -5.85 -6.70 -11.10
C THR A 48 -6.57 -5.90 -10.01
N TYR A 49 -6.93 -6.57 -8.92
CA TYR A 49 -7.54 -5.87 -7.80
C TYR A 49 -6.97 -6.32 -6.46
N ILE A 50 -7.16 -5.46 -5.46
CA ILE A 50 -6.69 -5.70 -4.09
C ILE A 50 -7.92 -5.67 -3.19
N VAL A 51 -8.09 -6.71 -2.38
CA VAL A 51 -9.21 -6.86 -1.47
C VAL A 51 -8.72 -6.71 -0.04
N PHE A 52 -9.47 -5.96 0.76
CA PHE A 52 -9.20 -5.78 2.18
C PHE A 52 -10.37 -6.35 2.97
N VAL A 53 -10.07 -7.19 3.96
CA VAL A 53 -11.07 -7.90 4.76
C VAL A 53 -10.75 -7.69 6.23
N GLU A 54 -11.73 -7.31 7.04
CA GLU A 54 -11.49 -7.21 8.47
C GLU A 54 -11.26 -8.60 9.04
N VAL A 55 -10.19 -8.75 9.80
CA VAL A 55 -9.84 -10.02 10.44
C VAL A 55 -10.89 -10.39 11.48
N GLU A 56 -11.17 -11.67 11.64
CA GLU A 56 -12.08 -12.15 12.68
C GLU A 56 -11.56 -11.78 14.06
N GLU A 57 -12.46 -11.40 14.95
CA GLU A 57 -12.12 -10.90 16.29
C GLU A 57 -11.12 -11.79 17.03
N LYS A 58 -11.30 -13.10 16.95
CA LYS A 58 -10.43 -14.07 17.64
C LYS A 58 -8.98 -14.06 17.15
N TYR A 59 -8.71 -13.48 15.98
CA TYR A 59 -7.35 -13.42 15.42
C TYR A 59 -6.70 -12.04 15.55
N LYS A 60 -7.39 -11.05 16.08
CA LYS A 60 -6.85 -9.67 16.16
C LYS A 60 -5.60 -9.57 17.04
N ASP A 61 -5.54 -10.38 18.09
CA ASP A 61 -4.42 -10.35 19.04
C ASP A 61 -3.09 -10.82 18.45
N TYR A 62 -3.14 -11.59 17.35
CA TYR A 62 -1.92 -12.08 16.71
C TYR A 62 -1.13 -10.99 16.03
N GLY A 63 -1.81 -9.96 15.53
CA GLY A 63 -1.17 -8.83 14.86
C GLY A 63 -0.43 -9.22 13.59
N TYR A 64 0.21 -8.23 12.99
CA TYR A 64 1.02 -8.42 11.79
C TYR A 64 2.42 -7.86 12.03
N HIS A 65 3.43 -8.51 11.44
CA HIS A 65 4.80 -8.00 11.45
C HIS A 65 5.50 -8.39 10.16
N ARG A 66 5.97 -7.39 9.39
CA ARG A 66 6.58 -7.61 8.08
C ARG A 66 7.89 -8.39 8.08
N LYS A 67 8.49 -8.56 9.26
CA LYS A 67 9.72 -9.35 9.40
C LYS A 67 9.47 -10.82 9.71
N ARG A 68 8.21 -11.19 9.88
CA ARG A 68 7.83 -12.60 10.02
C ARG A 68 7.68 -13.21 8.63
N ILE A 69 7.58 -14.54 8.58
CA ILE A 69 7.33 -15.27 7.33
C ILE A 69 6.04 -14.74 6.70
N GLY A 70 6.10 -14.34 5.44
CA GLY A 70 4.97 -13.81 4.70
C GLY A 70 5.36 -12.56 3.93
N LEU A 71 4.44 -11.62 3.83
CA LEU A 71 4.65 -10.41 3.05
C LEU A 71 5.72 -9.52 3.69
N ASN A 72 6.75 -9.15 2.90
CA ASN A 72 7.71 -8.12 3.30
C ASN A 72 7.15 -6.73 3.01
N HIS A 73 6.69 -6.48 1.79
CA HIS A 73 6.03 -5.22 1.43
C HIS A 73 5.36 -5.34 0.06
N LEU A 74 4.50 -4.37 -0.23
CA LEU A 74 3.89 -4.18 -1.55
C LEU A 74 4.49 -2.95 -2.19
N ALA A 75 4.82 -3.03 -3.47
CA ALA A 75 5.36 -1.92 -4.23
C ALA A 75 4.44 -1.58 -5.41
N PHE A 76 4.21 -0.27 -5.61
CA PHE A 76 3.37 0.24 -6.68
C PHE A 76 4.19 1.14 -7.60
N ASN A 77 3.99 0.99 -8.90
CA ASN A 77 4.64 1.82 -9.90
C ASN A 77 3.90 3.15 -10.07
N VAL A 78 4.68 4.23 -10.22
CA VAL A 78 4.18 5.50 -10.75
C VAL A 78 5.08 5.93 -11.90
N GLU A 79 4.57 6.79 -12.77
CA GLU A 79 5.30 7.15 -13.99
C GLU A 79 6.50 8.05 -13.73
N THR A 80 6.41 8.97 -12.76
CA THR A 80 7.41 10.02 -12.60
C THR A 80 7.91 10.15 -11.17
N LYS A 81 9.11 10.71 -11.02
CA LYS A 81 9.66 11.08 -9.71
C LYS A 81 8.80 12.14 -9.03
N ALA A 82 8.20 13.05 -9.81
CA ALA A 82 7.31 14.06 -9.27
C ALA A 82 6.10 13.43 -8.57
N MET A 83 5.58 12.32 -9.07
CA MET A 83 4.47 11.61 -8.43
C MET A 83 4.89 10.99 -7.10
N VAL A 84 6.11 10.45 -7.02
CA VAL A 84 6.67 9.96 -5.75
C VAL A 84 6.75 11.12 -4.75
N ASP A 85 7.24 12.27 -5.18
CA ASP A 85 7.37 13.45 -4.31
C ASP A 85 6.00 13.96 -3.84
N GLU A 86 5.00 13.95 -4.72
CA GLU A 86 3.64 14.37 -4.37
C GLU A 86 3.05 13.46 -3.28
N ILE A 87 3.19 12.15 -3.45
CA ILE A 87 2.70 11.19 -2.45
C ILE A 87 3.48 11.35 -1.14
N THR A 88 4.79 11.58 -1.22
CA THR A 88 5.61 11.84 -0.03
C THR A 88 5.09 13.06 0.75
N ASN A 89 4.77 14.14 0.05
CA ASN A 89 4.22 15.35 0.68
C ASN A 89 2.84 15.10 1.30
N ASP A 90 1.99 14.32 0.63
CA ASP A 90 0.70 13.94 1.18
C ASP A 90 0.84 13.13 2.47
N LEU A 91 1.82 12.20 2.50
CA LEU A 91 2.11 11.39 3.70
C LEU A 91 2.55 12.30 4.86
N ILE A 92 3.46 13.21 4.61
CA ILE A 92 3.94 14.15 5.62
C ILE A 92 2.77 15.00 6.16
N ASN A 93 1.90 15.47 5.28
CA ASN A 93 0.74 16.29 5.66
C ASN A 93 -0.28 15.50 6.50
N GLN A 94 -0.29 14.19 6.39
CA GLN A 94 -1.15 13.30 7.17
C GLN A 94 -0.47 12.76 8.43
N ASP A 95 0.73 13.25 8.75
CA ASP A 95 1.56 12.76 9.86
C ASP A 95 1.91 11.27 9.75
N ILE A 96 2.03 10.76 8.52
CA ILE A 96 2.48 9.38 8.28
C ILE A 96 4.00 9.41 8.10
N GLY A 97 4.70 8.65 8.94
CA GLY A 97 6.16 8.62 8.91
C GLY A 97 6.73 8.00 7.65
N ILE A 98 7.80 8.58 7.14
CA ILE A 98 8.54 8.05 6.00
C ILE A 98 9.59 7.08 6.54
N LEU A 99 9.54 5.83 6.11
CA LEU A 99 10.56 4.83 6.47
C LEU A 99 11.87 5.17 5.76
N TYR A 100 12.99 4.89 6.42
CA TYR A 100 14.32 5.12 5.87
C TYR A 100 14.53 6.58 5.45
N ALA A 101 13.99 7.52 6.23
CA ALA A 101 13.96 8.94 5.88
C ALA A 101 15.37 9.51 5.59
N GLY A 102 16.40 9.02 6.29
CA GLY A 102 17.77 9.46 6.07
C GLY A 102 18.36 9.07 4.72
N ARG A 103 17.74 8.14 4.01
CA ARG A 103 18.18 7.69 2.69
C ARG A 103 17.14 8.00 1.58
N HIS A 104 15.99 8.53 1.98
CA HIS A 104 14.95 8.92 1.05
C HIS A 104 15.47 9.97 0.06
N PRO A 105 15.19 9.90 -1.24
CA PRO A 105 14.33 8.94 -1.92
C PRO A 105 15.06 7.71 -2.52
N PHE A 106 16.26 7.45 -2.08
CA PHE A 106 17.11 6.39 -2.62
C PHE A 106 17.35 5.24 -1.62
N ALA A 107 16.39 4.99 -0.73
CA ALA A 107 16.52 3.92 0.27
C ALA A 107 16.68 2.53 -0.36
N GLY A 108 16.13 2.31 -1.56
CA GLY A 108 16.25 1.05 -2.28
C GLY A 108 17.47 0.95 -3.20
N GLY A 109 18.27 2.01 -3.33
CA GLY A 109 19.44 2.05 -4.20
C GLY A 109 19.49 3.32 -5.03
N SER A 110 20.66 3.60 -5.63
CA SER A 110 20.92 4.87 -6.34
C SER A 110 20.03 5.08 -7.58
N ASP A 111 19.53 3.98 -8.17
CA ASP A 111 18.67 4.03 -9.36
C ASP A 111 17.21 3.77 -9.01
N HIS A 112 16.86 3.82 -7.72
CA HIS A 112 15.57 3.39 -7.22
C HIS A 112 14.90 4.57 -6.48
N TYR A 113 14.20 5.42 -7.25
CA TYR A 113 13.55 6.60 -6.69
C TYR A 113 12.19 6.22 -6.12
N ALA A 114 12.07 6.17 -4.80
CA ALA A 114 10.89 5.62 -4.15
C ALA A 114 10.65 6.23 -2.77
N VAL A 115 9.42 6.08 -2.27
CA VAL A 115 9.06 6.38 -0.90
C VAL A 115 8.51 5.11 -0.24
N TYR A 116 8.93 4.87 1.00
CA TYR A 116 8.49 3.74 1.82
C TYR A 116 7.73 4.27 3.04
N PHE A 117 6.64 3.61 3.36
CA PHE A 117 5.81 4.00 4.51
C PHE A 117 4.98 2.79 4.97
N GLU A 118 4.19 2.98 6.03
CA GLU A 118 3.37 1.90 6.57
C GLU A 118 1.88 2.27 6.49
N ASP A 119 1.04 1.26 6.26
CA ASP A 119 -0.40 1.41 6.36
C ASP A 119 -0.85 1.39 7.84
N PRO A 120 -2.16 1.50 8.15
CA PRO A 120 -2.63 1.48 9.55
C PRO A 120 -2.26 0.23 10.34
N ASP A 121 -2.03 -0.90 9.68
CA ASP A 121 -1.63 -2.16 10.32
C ASP A 121 -0.12 -2.38 10.26
N ARG A 122 0.64 -1.37 9.84
CA ARG A 122 2.10 -1.41 9.70
C ARG A 122 2.56 -2.31 8.56
N ILE A 123 1.71 -2.58 7.59
CA ILE A 123 2.12 -3.23 6.34
C ILE A 123 2.97 -2.20 5.58
N LYS A 124 4.19 -2.60 5.22
CA LYS A 124 5.11 -1.71 4.51
C LYS A 124 4.70 -1.58 3.05
N LEU A 125 4.67 -0.35 2.59
CA LEU A 125 4.32 -0.01 1.22
C LEU A 125 5.44 0.80 0.58
N GLU A 126 5.54 0.68 -0.73
CA GLU A 126 6.54 1.39 -1.53
C GLU A 126 5.86 1.98 -2.76
N ILE A 127 6.17 3.24 -3.07
CA ILE A 127 5.77 3.86 -4.33
C ILE A 127 7.07 4.15 -5.08
N ILE A 128 7.22 3.55 -6.25
CA ILE A 128 8.45 3.64 -7.03
C ILE A 128 8.21 4.26 -8.39
N SER A 129 9.10 5.18 -8.78
CA SER A 129 9.06 5.82 -10.10
C SER A 129 9.65 4.91 -11.17
N ASN A 130 8.97 4.86 -12.31
CA ASN A 130 9.48 4.20 -13.52
C ASN A 130 10.36 5.14 -14.38
N GLU A 131 10.51 6.38 -13.95
CA GLU A 131 11.32 7.38 -14.65
C GLU A 131 12.81 7.13 -14.43
N ASN A 132 13.55 7.19 -15.49
CA ASN A 132 15.01 6.98 -15.45
C ASN A 132 15.77 8.23 -14.96
#